data_6668b9f910f7cde5555c64809182cfd7
#
_entry.id   6668b9f910f7cde5555c64809182cfd7
#
_cell.length_a   1.000
_cell.length_b   1.000
_cell.length_c   1.000
_cell.angle_alpha   90.00
_cell.angle_beta   90.00
_cell.angle_gamma   90.00
#
_symmetry.space_group_name_H-M   'P 1'
#
loop_
_entity.id
_entity.type
_entity.pdbx_description
1 polymer ?
#
loop_
_entity_poly.entity_id
_entity_poly.type
_entity_poly.pdbx_seq_one_letter_code
_entity_poly.pdbx_strand_id
1 'polypeptide(L)'
;QLVCKLKGIPSYGIDANNFMVFAAQQKLNWNVNCDAIEAAKQHIIATYLAAAAGIDWDDRDHLAALANTDRPAALDCRYISDKPLVKIKLLKAAVEAQTEGAERDLFLFAISSILVPVSNVKYGPGFGIGKPKEDADVLQAFRDKVNMMLTDLRSVTDVQRRTLATTLLGDSRSLTDYVAENSISLMITSPPYPGDHEYTKHSKLELIFQGYATDLASFRTIKKRMIRGSTTNIYKEDHERALVEDIAEIRQITDLIDARLKSDGATSGFEKLYTKLIWEYFGGMAATLRECYRVLRPGGKISLLVSDSHAFKMVHIQTAELLRIVGERLGYVNAEVVLWQMKNSTSHKYQLRENILILEK
;
A
#
# COMPACT_ATOMS: atom_id res chain seq x y z
N GLN A 1 1.50 -12.98 4.12
CA GLN A 1 0.74 -14.03 3.44
C GLN A 1 1.62 -14.90 2.53
N LEU A 2 2.49 -14.32 1.69
CA LEU A 2 3.37 -15.08 0.79
C LEU A 2 4.23 -16.09 1.58
N VAL A 3 4.89 -15.64 2.65
CA VAL A 3 5.71 -16.52 3.52
C VAL A 3 4.85 -17.59 4.20
N CYS A 4 3.65 -17.25 4.65
CA CYS A 4 2.72 -18.21 5.23
C CYS A 4 2.37 -19.31 4.21
N LYS A 5 2.00 -18.92 2.98
CA LYS A 5 1.66 -19.86 1.91
C LYS A 5 2.84 -20.76 1.53
N LEU A 6 4.06 -20.22 1.44
CA LEU A 6 5.29 -20.99 1.22
C LEU A 6 5.56 -22.03 2.31
N LYS A 7 5.15 -21.72 3.56
CA LYS A 7 5.29 -22.62 4.73
C LYS A 7 4.09 -23.54 4.97
N GLY A 8 3.10 -23.55 4.09
CA GLY A 8 1.88 -24.35 4.27
C GLY A 8 0.95 -23.83 5.37
N ILE A 9 1.04 -22.56 5.75
CA ILE A 9 0.24 -21.93 6.82
C ILE A 9 -0.92 -21.18 6.19
N PRO A 10 -2.19 -21.51 6.47
CA PRO A 10 -3.34 -20.73 6.03
C PRO A 10 -3.29 -19.30 6.58
N SER A 11 -3.68 -18.34 5.76
CA SER A 11 -3.58 -16.93 6.15
C SER A 11 -4.65 -16.03 5.53
N TYR A 12 -4.99 -14.98 6.27
CA TYR A 12 -5.80 -13.85 5.79
C TYR A 12 -4.93 -12.60 5.66
N GLY A 13 -5.23 -11.77 4.66
CA GLY A 13 -4.71 -10.43 4.52
C GLY A 13 -5.87 -9.47 4.28
N ILE A 14 -5.84 -8.31 4.95
CA ILE A 14 -6.84 -7.26 4.78
C ILE A 14 -6.08 -5.96 4.55
N ASP A 15 -6.42 -5.26 3.48
CA ASP A 15 -5.84 -3.96 3.16
C ASP A 15 -6.93 -3.00 2.67
N ALA A 16 -6.80 -1.72 3.01
CA ALA A 16 -7.71 -0.66 2.60
C ALA A 16 -7.44 -0.16 1.17
N ASN A 17 -6.28 -0.50 0.60
CA ASN A 17 -5.84 -0.09 -0.73
C ASN A 17 -6.19 -1.16 -1.77
N ASN A 18 -7.07 -0.79 -2.70
CA ASN A 18 -7.53 -1.69 -3.76
C ASN A 18 -6.38 -2.34 -4.55
N PHE A 19 -5.34 -1.56 -4.90
CA PHE A 19 -4.21 -2.10 -5.64
C PHE A 19 -3.37 -3.07 -4.80
N MET A 20 -3.17 -2.80 -3.51
CA MET A 20 -2.44 -3.71 -2.63
C MET A 20 -3.16 -5.05 -2.46
N VAL A 21 -4.50 -5.02 -2.38
CA VAL A 21 -5.32 -6.23 -2.39
C VAL A 21 -5.15 -7.00 -3.70
N PHE A 22 -5.31 -6.32 -4.84
CA PHE A 22 -5.11 -6.93 -6.16
C PHE A 22 -3.71 -7.54 -6.29
N ALA A 23 -2.66 -6.79 -5.95
CA ALA A 23 -1.29 -7.26 -6.02
C ALA A 23 -1.04 -8.49 -5.11
N ALA A 24 -1.60 -8.49 -3.89
CA ALA A 24 -1.50 -9.63 -3.00
C ALA A 24 -2.24 -10.85 -3.54
N GLN A 25 -3.45 -10.68 -4.09
CA GLN A 25 -4.21 -11.75 -4.74
C GLN A 25 -3.42 -12.38 -5.89
N GLN A 26 -2.83 -11.56 -6.77
CA GLN A 26 -2.04 -12.08 -7.89
C GLN A 26 -0.77 -12.80 -7.42
N LYS A 27 -0.06 -12.28 -6.42
CA LYS A 27 1.11 -12.95 -5.82
C LYS A 27 0.79 -14.28 -5.14
N LEU A 28 -0.46 -14.49 -4.72
CA LEU A 28 -0.92 -15.68 -4.02
C LEU A 28 -1.68 -16.66 -4.92
N ASN A 29 -2.04 -16.23 -6.14
CA ASN A 29 -2.70 -17.09 -7.13
C ASN A 29 -1.68 -17.97 -7.86
N TRP A 30 -1.42 -19.15 -7.27
CA TRP A 30 -0.48 -20.13 -7.85
C TRP A 30 -1.17 -21.25 -8.63
N ASN A 31 -2.51 -21.21 -8.71
CA ASN A 31 -3.32 -22.18 -9.42
C ASN A 31 -3.53 -21.75 -10.90
N VAL A 32 -2.43 -21.49 -11.59
CA VAL A 32 -2.43 -21.13 -13.01
C VAL A 32 -1.67 -22.15 -13.82
N ASN A 33 -2.07 -22.35 -15.08
CA ASN A 33 -1.35 -23.19 -16.02
C ASN A 33 -0.22 -22.38 -16.66
N CYS A 34 1.04 -22.68 -16.28
CA CYS A 34 2.19 -21.94 -16.77
C CYS A 34 2.38 -22.04 -18.29
N ASP A 35 2.00 -23.16 -18.92
CA ASP A 35 2.15 -23.32 -20.37
C ASP A 35 1.06 -22.54 -21.12
N ALA A 36 -0.15 -22.45 -20.56
CA ALA A 36 -1.20 -21.57 -21.08
C ALA A 36 -0.80 -20.09 -20.97
N ILE A 37 -0.22 -19.68 -19.85
CA ILE A 37 0.32 -18.30 -19.67
C ILE A 37 1.45 -18.02 -20.67
N GLU A 38 2.35 -18.99 -20.91
CA GLU A 38 3.42 -18.83 -21.90
C GLU A 38 2.86 -18.66 -23.33
N ALA A 39 1.85 -19.46 -23.71
CA ALA A 39 1.17 -19.36 -25.01
C ALA A 39 0.42 -18.01 -25.14
N ALA A 40 -0.35 -17.61 -24.12
CA ALA A 40 -1.07 -16.35 -24.11
C ALA A 40 -0.11 -15.14 -24.21
N LYS A 41 1.05 -15.20 -23.54
CA LYS A 41 2.10 -14.18 -23.67
C LYS A 41 2.52 -13.98 -25.13
N GLN A 42 2.70 -15.06 -25.90
CA GLN A 42 3.09 -14.97 -27.32
C GLN A 42 1.98 -14.31 -28.15
N HIS A 43 0.72 -14.66 -27.91
CA HIS A 43 -0.42 -14.03 -28.60
C HIS A 43 -0.56 -12.54 -28.25
N ILE A 44 -0.40 -12.16 -26.97
CA ILE A 44 -0.38 -10.76 -26.52
C ILE A 44 0.71 -9.99 -27.25
N ILE A 45 1.93 -10.54 -27.33
CA ILE A 45 3.06 -9.90 -28.00
C ILE A 45 2.77 -9.72 -29.49
N ALA A 46 2.24 -10.74 -30.16
CA ALA A 46 1.88 -10.66 -31.58
C ALA A 46 0.81 -9.58 -31.83
N THR A 47 -0.24 -9.53 -31.00
CA THR A 47 -1.30 -8.52 -31.07
C THR A 47 -0.76 -7.11 -30.85
N TYR A 48 0.09 -6.95 -29.82
CA TYR A 48 0.77 -5.68 -29.56
C TYR A 48 1.62 -5.22 -30.76
N LEU A 49 2.45 -6.10 -31.32
CA LEU A 49 3.33 -5.77 -32.44
C LEU A 49 2.53 -5.40 -33.70
N ALA A 50 1.42 -6.12 -33.98
CA ALA A 50 0.54 -5.79 -35.09
C ALA A 50 -0.09 -4.40 -34.92
N ALA A 51 -0.57 -4.06 -33.73
CA ALA A 51 -1.11 -2.74 -33.44
C ALA A 51 -0.04 -1.64 -33.48
N ALA A 52 1.15 -1.91 -32.95
CA ALA A 52 2.28 -0.97 -32.94
C ALA A 52 2.83 -0.67 -34.35
N ALA A 53 2.73 -1.61 -35.30
CA ALA A 53 3.16 -1.41 -36.70
C ALA A 53 2.32 -0.33 -37.43
N GLY A 54 1.10 -0.05 -36.97
CA GLY A 54 0.27 1.01 -37.54
C GLY A 54 0.49 2.40 -36.95
N ILE A 55 1.44 2.55 -36.01
CA ILE A 55 1.74 3.82 -35.35
C ILE A 55 2.97 4.48 -36.00
N ASP A 56 2.82 5.76 -36.35
CA ASP A 56 3.98 6.60 -36.66
C ASP A 56 4.60 7.09 -35.34
N TRP A 57 5.70 6.44 -34.94
CA TRP A 57 6.39 6.72 -33.68
C TRP A 57 7.22 8.02 -33.70
N ASP A 58 7.34 8.68 -34.82
CA ASP A 58 8.05 9.96 -34.97
C ASP A 58 7.10 11.15 -35.05
N ASP A 59 5.81 10.93 -35.33
CA ASP A 59 4.75 11.94 -35.28
C ASP A 59 4.36 12.24 -33.83
N ARG A 60 4.90 13.33 -33.29
CA ARG A 60 4.67 13.75 -31.89
C ARG A 60 3.23 14.16 -31.64
N ASP A 61 2.57 14.82 -32.60
CA ASP A 61 1.19 15.31 -32.42
C ASP A 61 0.23 14.13 -32.42
N HIS A 62 0.44 13.15 -33.29
CA HIS A 62 -0.31 11.91 -33.30
C HIS A 62 -0.14 11.12 -32.00
N LEU A 63 1.08 10.97 -31.51
CA LEU A 63 1.37 10.29 -30.24
C LEU A 63 0.74 11.01 -29.05
N ALA A 64 0.80 12.33 -28.99
CA ALA A 64 0.14 13.12 -27.95
C ALA A 64 -1.39 12.94 -27.99
N ALA A 65 -2.01 12.89 -29.18
CA ALA A 65 -3.45 12.63 -29.33
C ALA A 65 -3.81 11.23 -28.78
N LEU A 66 -3.06 10.18 -29.17
CA LEU A 66 -3.25 8.81 -28.68
C LEU A 66 -3.04 8.70 -27.15
N ALA A 67 -1.99 9.35 -26.65
CA ALA A 67 -1.71 9.38 -25.20
C ALA A 67 -2.86 10.01 -24.40
N ASN A 68 -3.50 11.05 -24.96
CA ASN A 68 -4.56 11.78 -24.27
C ASN A 68 -5.97 11.18 -24.48
N THR A 69 -6.16 10.26 -25.44
CA THR A 69 -7.43 9.54 -25.59
C THR A 69 -7.75 8.80 -24.29
N ASP A 70 -8.94 9.00 -23.72
CA ASP A 70 -9.42 8.37 -22.47
C ASP A 70 -8.44 8.49 -21.29
N ARG A 71 -7.68 9.58 -21.23
CA ARG A 71 -6.71 9.81 -20.16
C ARG A 71 -7.44 10.12 -18.85
N PRO A 72 -7.24 9.34 -17.76
CA PRO A 72 -7.83 9.65 -16.46
C PRO A 72 -7.38 11.02 -15.94
N ALA A 73 -8.30 11.79 -15.34
CA ALA A 73 -7.99 13.13 -14.80
C ALA A 73 -6.86 13.11 -13.73
N ALA A 74 -6.69 11.98 -13.02
CA ALA A 74 -5.64 11.80 -12.04
C ALA A 74 -4.24 11.52 -12.65
N LEU A 75 -4.18 11.18 -13.95
CA LEU A 75 -2.92 10.87 -14.64
C LEU A 75 -2.31 12.17 -15.21
N ASP A 76 -1.48 12.83 -14.42
CA ASP A 76 -0.71 14.02 -14.84
C ASP A 76 0.20 13.68 -16.04
N CYS A 77 0.28 14.59 -17.03
CA CYS A 77 1.09 14.39 -18.25
C CYS A 77 2.58 14.20 -17.97
N ARG A 78 3.07 14.69 -16.86
CA ARG A 78 4.46 14.53 -16.42
C ARG A 78 4.79 13.14 -15.88
N TYR A 79 3.80 12.32 -15.55
CA TYR A 79 4.05 11.01 -14.93
C TYR A 79 4.58 9.99 -15.92
N ILE A 80 4.09 10.00 -17.15
CA ILE A 80 4.51 9.08 -18.21
C ILE A 80 4.59 9.89 -19.51
N SER A 81 5.72 9.80 -20.23
CA SER A 81 5.89 10.40 -21.56
C SER A 81 4.96 9.73 -22.58
N ASP A 82 4.61 10.42 -23.65
CA ASP A 82 3.56 9.98 -24.59
C ASP A 82 3.88 8.63 -25.26
N LYS A 83 5.08 8.41 -25.76
CA LYS A 83 5.47 7.12 -26.39
C LYS A 83 5.29 5.94 -25.41
N PRO A 84 5.89 5.93 -24.20
CA PRO A 84 5.65 4.86 -23.22
C PRO A 84 4.18 4.70 -22.85
N LEU A 85 3.40 5.79 -22.73
CA LEU A 85 1.99 5.72 -22.40
C LEU A 85 1.18 5.04 -23.52
N VAL A 86 1.45 5.40 -24.80
CA VAL A 86 0.82 4.72 -25.95
C VAL A 86 1.19 3.23 -25.96
N LYS A 87 2.46 2.89 -25.76
CA LYS A 87 2.91 1.50 -25.67
C LYS A 87 2.20 0.72 -24.56
N ILE A 88 2.01 1.32 -23.36
CA ILE A 88 1.27 0.72 -22.26
C ILE A 88 -0.19 0.50 -22.63
N LYS A 89 -0.85 1.48 -23.29
CA LYS A 89 -2.23 1.34 -23.73
C LYS A 89 -2.41 0.21 -24.74
N LEU A 90 -1.53 0.13 -25.75
CA LEU A 90 -1.55 -0.94 -26.75
C LEU A 90 -1.35 -2.32 -26.08
N LEU A 91 -0.42 -2.40 -25.12
CA LEU A 91 -0.16 -3.64 -24.40
C LEU A 91 -1.35 -4.05 -23.54
N LYS A 92 -1.98 -3.11 -22.85
CA LYS A 92 -3.21 -3.35 -22.08
C LYS A 92 -4.33 -3.85 -22.98
N ALA A 93 -4.57 -3.19 -24.11
CA ALA A 93 -5.58 -3.61 -25.08
C ALA A 93 -5.30 -5.02 -25.63
N ALA A 94 -4.03 -5.34 -25.91
CA ALA A 94 -3.64 -6.68 -26.35
C ALA A 94 -3.91 -7.76 -25.27
N VAL A 95 -3.65 -7.45 -23.99
CA VAL A 95 -3.98 -8.33 -22.86
C VAL A 95 -5.50 -8.55 -22.77
N GLU A 96 -6.28 -7.48 -22.81
CA GLU A 96 -7.75 -7.53 -22.71
C GLU A 96 -8.41 -8.28 -23.88
N ALA A 97 -7.79 -8.20 -25.08
CA ALA A 97 -8.28 -8.92 -26.27
C ALA A 97 -7.92 -10.41 -26.28
N GLN A 98 -6.84 -10.82 -25.64
CA GLN A 98 -6.28 -12.18 -25.75
C GLN A 98 -6.52 -13.04 -24.50
N THR A 99 -6.99 -12.44 -23.39
CA THR A 99 -7.12 -13.16 -22.11
C THR A 99 -8.36 -12.74 -21.34
N GLU A 100 -8.80 -13.60 -20.43
CA GLU A 100 -9.91 -13.33 -19.52
C GLU A 100 -9.62 -13.88 -18.11
N GLY A 101 -10.45 -13.49 -17.12
CA GLY A 101 -10.39 -14.02 -15.76
C GLY A 101 -9.02 -13.89 -15.12
N ALA A 102 -8.56 -14.97 -14.48
CA ALA A 102 -7.31 -14.99 -13.71
C ALA A 102 -6.05 -14.82 -14.58
N GLU A 103 -6.08 -15.23 -15.84
CA GLU A 103 -4.97 -15.02 -16.78
C GLU A 103 -4.82 -13.53 -17.10
N ARG A 104 -5.92 -12.86 -17.42
CA ARG A 104 -5.95 -11.43 -17.66
C ARG A 104 -5.40 -10.64 -16.45
N ASP A 105 -5.85 -11.00 -15.24
CA ASP A 105 -5.44 -10.33 -14.03
C ASP A 105 -3.93 -10.50 -13.77
N LEU A 106 -3.37 -11.67 -14.07
CA LEU A 106 -1.93 -11.92 -13.99
C LEU A 106 -1.13 -11.01 -14.94
N PHE A 107 -1.56 -10.87 -16.19
CA PHE A 107 -0.90 -10.00 -17.15
C PHE A 107 -1.09 -8.51 -16.84
N LEU A 108 -2.26 -8.09 -16.37
CA LEU A 108 -2.50 -6.73 -15.89
C LEU A 108 -1.63 -6.41 -14.67
N PHE A 109 -1.40 -7.40 -13.77
CA PHE A 109 -0.46 -7.25 -12.69
C PHE A 109 0.99 -7.15 -13.16
N ALA A 110 1.38 -7.91 -14.20
CA ALA A 110 2.70 -7.77 -14.81
C ALA A 110 2.89 -6.35 -15.39
N ILE A 111 1.90 -5.78 -16.10
CA ILE A 111 1.94 -4.40 -16.58
C ILE A 111 2.02 -3.42 -15.40
N SER A 112 1.20 -3.58 -14.37
CA SER A 112 1.26 -2.71 -13.17
C SER A 112 2.65 -2.70 -12.54
N SER A 113 3.34 -3.85 -12.52
CA SER A 113 4.68 -3.98 -11.93
C SER A 113 5.77 -3.24 -12.70
N ILE A 114 5.55 -2.91 -13.97
CA ILE A 114 6.52 -2.17 -14.81
C ILE A 114 6.19 -0.69 -14.96
N LEU A 115 5.04 -0.21 -14.47
CA LEU A 115 4.64 1.20 -14.65
C LEU A 115 5.71 2.18 -14.15
N VAL A 116 6.24 1.98 -12.94
CA VAL A 116 7.28 2.86 -12.39
C VAL A 116 8.58 2.78 -13.19
N PRO A 117 9.13 1.59 -13.48
CA PRO A 117 10.31 1.45 -14.36
C PRO A 117 10.21 2.16 -15.71
N VAL A 118 9.05 2.15 -16.36
CA VAL A 118 8.88 2.76 -17.70
C VAL A 118 8.32 4.17 -17.67
N SER A 119 7.95 4.70 -16.50
CA SER A 119 7.43 6.05 -16.31
C SER A 119 8.50 7.03 -15.83
N ASN A 120 8.11 8.30 -15.73
CA ASN A 120 8.92 9.37 -15.16
C ASN A 120 8.83 9.44 -13.63
N VAL A 121 7.93 8.65 -13.02
CA VAL A 121 7.71 8.62 -11.57
C VAL A 121 8.84 7.90 -10.87
N LYS A 122 9.20 8.38 -9.69
CA LYS A 122 10.13 7.73 -8.77
C LYS A 122 9.59 7.81 -7.35
N TYR A 123 9.85 6.76 -6.58
CA TYR A 123 9.56 6.70 -5.15
C TYR A 123 10.87 6.78 -4.36
N GLY A 124 10.91 7.70 -3.38
CA GLY A 124 11.96 7.83 -2.41
C GLY A 124 12.50 9.27 -2.27
N PRO A 125 12.41 9.85 -1.07
CA PRO A 125 11.69 9.42 0.14
C PRO A 125 10.17 9.59 0.04
N GLY A 126 9.62 9.99 -1.09
CA GLY A 126 8.20 10.16 -1.36
C GLY A 126 7.89 10.00 -2.85
N PHE A 127 6.69 10.41 -3.26
CA PHE A 127 6.31 10.47 -4.67
C PHE A 127 6.98 11.66 -5.36
N GLY A 128 7.74 11.41 -6.41
CA GLY A 128 8.41 12.44 -7.20
C GLY A 128 8.38 12.16 -8.69
N ILE A 129 8.74 13.16 -9.49
CA ILE A 129 8.90 13.06 -10.93
C ILE A 129 10.38 13.14 -11.22
N GLY A 130 10.91 12.14 -11.90
CA GLY A 130 12.28 12.06 -12.35
C GLY A 130 12.50 12.70 -13.73
N LYS A 131 13.63 12.38 -14.34
CA LYS A 131 13.89 12.75 -15.73
C LYS A 131 12.91 12.03 -16.67
N PRO A 132 12.41 12.70 -17.73
CA PRO A 132 11.54 12.07 -18.71
C PRO A 132 12.22 10.86 -19.37
N LYS A 133 11.47 9.78 -19.49
CA LYS A 133 11.82 8.60 -20.28
C LYS A 133 11.00 8.63 -21.55
N GLU A 134 11.57 9.26 -22.58
CA GLU A 134 10.85 9.57 -23.83
C GLU A 134 10.48 8.33 -24.62
N ASP A 135 11.29 7.26 -24.54
CA ASP A 135 11.08 6.03 -25.29
C ASP A 135 11.49 4.78 -24.48
N ALA A 136 10.81 4.55 -23.36
CA ALA A 136 11.07 3.35 -22.56
C ALA A 136 10.62 2.08 -23.31
N ASP A 137 11.40 1.00 -23.17
CA ASP A 137 11.06 -0.31 -23.75
C ASP A 137 10.04 -1.05 -22.89
N VAL A 138 8.77 -0.70 -23.09
CA VAL A 138 7.63 -1.28 -22.37
C VAL A 138 7.48 -2.77 -22.67
N LEU A 139 7.69 -3.19 -23.94
CA LEU A 139 7.51 -4.58 -24.33
C LEU A 139 8.56 -5.49 -23.72
N GLN A 140 9.83 -5.06 -23.70
CA GLN A 140 10.90 -5.84 -23.07
C GLN A 140 10.69 -5.94 -21.56
N ALA A 141 10.36 -4.81 -20.91
CA ALA A 141 10.06 -4.82 -19.47
C ALA A 141 8.90 -5.78 -19.11
N PHE A 142 7.87 -5.82 -19.95
CA PHE A 142 6.74 -6.76 -19.77
C PHE A 142 7.18 -8.22 -19.95
N ARG A 143 7.93 -8.53 -21.02
CA ARG A 143 8.46 -9.89 -21.26
C ARG A 143 9.27 -10.39 -20.07
N ASP A 144 10.18 -9.57 -19.59
CA ASP A 144 11.06 -9.91 -18.47
C ASP A 144 10.25 -10.16 -17.19
N LYS A 145 9.23 -9.30 -16.95
CA LYS A 145 8.34 -9.45 -15.79
C LYS A 145 7.54 -10.75 -15.84
N VAL A 146 6.91 -11.07 -16.97
CA VAL A 146 6.14 -12.31 -17.12
C VAL A 146 7.06 -13.52 -17.02
N ASN A 147 8.24 -13.50 -17.62
CA ASN A 147 9.23 -14.59 -17.52
C ASN A 147 9.64 -14.84 -16.06
N MET A 148 9.90 -13.77 -15.29
CA MET A 148 10.19 -13.86 -13.86
C MET A 148 9.03 -14.51 -13.10
N MET A 149 7.78 -14.07 -13.36
CA MET A 149 6.59 -14.63 -12.71
C MET A 149 6.40 -16.12 -13.04
N LEU A 150 6.62 -16.52 -14.30
CA LEU A 150 6.54 -17.94 -14.72
C LEU A 150 7.61 -18.79 -14.05
N THR A 151 8.84 -18.25 -13.88
CA THR A 151 9.91 -18.95 -13.18
C THR A 151 9.51 -19.24 -11.73
N ASP A 152 8.98 -18.23 -11.04
CA ASP A 152 8.51 -18.36 -9.66
C ASP A 152 7.36 -19.39 -9.57
N LEU A 153 6.35 -19.28 -10.46
CA LEU A 153 5.19 -20.18 -10.48
C LEU A 153 5.54 -21.65 -10.74
N ARG A 154 6.55 -21.90 -11.60
CA ARG A 154 7.05 -23.27 -11.87
C ARG A 154 7.81 -23.87 -10.68
N SER A 155 8.32 -23.05 -9.78
CA SER A 155 9.04 -23.51 -8.59
C SER A 155 8.12 -23.92 -7.43
N VAL A 156 6.81 -23.60 -7.50
CA VAL A 156 5.84 -23.84 -6.42
C VAL A 156 5.43 -25.31 -6.36
N THR A 157 5.45 -25.91 -5.16
CA THR A 157 5.00 -27.29 -4.91
C THR A 157 3.47 -27.41 -4.80
N ASP A 158 2.94 -28.62 -4.97
CA ASP A 158 1.49 -28.87 -4.84
C ASP A 158 0.94 -28.56 -3.45
N VAL A 159 1.72 -28.79 -2.39
CA VAL A 159 1.31 -28.43 -1.02
C VAL A 159 1.16 -26.93 -0.88
N GLN A 160 2.11 -26.18 -1.41
CA GLN A 160 2.10 -24.73 -1.40
C GLN A 160 0.92 -24.19 -2.22
N ARG A 161 0.62 -24.76 -3.39
CA ARG A 161 -0.54 -24.38 -4.23
C ARG A 161 -1.85 -24.52 -3.47
N ARG A 162 -2.03 -25.61 -2.74
CA ARG A 162 -3.26 -25.91 -1.97
C ARG A 162 -3.40 -25.13 -0.68
N THR A 163 -2.33 -24.49 -0.18
CA THR A 163 -2.40 -23.69 1.04
C THR A 163 -3.28 -22.45 0.84
N LEU A 164 -4.31 -22.33 1.68
CA LEU A 164 -5.26 -21.21 1.60
C LEU A 164 -4.58 -19.88 1.99
N ALA A 165 -4.76 -18.89 1.15
CA ALA A 165 -4.35 -17.52 1.43
C ALA A 165 -5.42 -16.59 0.85
N THR A 166 -6.16 -15.93 1.70
CA THR A 166 -7.28 -15.07 1.32
C THR A 166 -6.91 -13.61 1.55
N THR A 167 -7.03 -12.78 0.52
CA THR A 167 -6.81 -11.33 0.63
C THR A 167 -8.10 -10.59 0.33
N LEU A 168 -8.49 -9.68 1.23
CA LEU A 168 -9.76 -8.97 1.19
C LEU A 168 -9.53 -7.46 1.24
N LEU A 169 -10.36 -6.72 0.49
CA LEU A 169 -10.44 -5.27 0.60
C LEU A 169 -11.26 -4.92 1.84
N GLY A 170 -10.64 -4.26 2.81
CA GLY A 170 -11.33 -3.95 4.06
C GLY A 170 -10.59 -2.90 4.89
N ASP A 171 -11.26 -2.48 5.95
CA ASP A 171 -10.73 -1.58 6.97
C ASP A 171 -10.36 -2.40 8.21
N SER A 172 -9.11 -2.33 8.65
CA SER A 172 -8.63 -3.06 9.84
C SER A 172 -9.34 -2.64 11.15
N ARG A 173 -10.04 -1.52 11.13
CA ARG A 173 -10.85 -1.03 12.26
C ARG A 173 -12.21 -1.72 12.35
N SER A 174 -12.58 -2.54 11.34
CA SER A 174 -13.83 -3.30 11.28
C SER A 174 -13.62 -4.61 10.54
N LEU A 175 -13.33 -5.69 11.27
CA LEU A 175 -13.05 -7.02 10.73
C LEU A 175 -14.22 -7.99 10.82
N THR A 176 -15.36 -7.56 11.37
CA THR A 176 -16.51 -8.43 11.71
C THR A 176 -17.03 -9.21 10.51
N ASP A 177 -17.07 -8.58 9.32
CA ASP A 177 -17.55 -9.21 8.10
C ASP A 177 -16.54 -10.14 7.43
N TYR A 178 -15.29 -10.15 7.90
CA TYR A 178 -14.18 -10.82 7.22
C TYR A 178 -13.61 -11.99 8.03
N VAL A 179 -13.53 -11.85 9.35
CA VAL A 179 -12.82 -12.80 10.22
C VAL A 179 -13.66 -13.10 11.46
N ALA A 180 -13.89 -14.39 11.70
CA ALA A 180 -14.64 -14.85 12.87
C ALA A 180 -13.88 -14.57 14.19
N GLU A 181 -14.64 -14.42 15.28
CA GLU A 181 -14.05 -14.30 16.61
C GLU A 181 -13.21 -15.53 16.98
N ASN A 182 -12.16 -15.31 17.77
CA ASN A 182 -11.31 -16.38 18.31
C ASN A 182 -10.78 -17.37 17.27
N SER A 183 -10.57 -16.92 16.02
CA SER A 183 -10.15 -17.79 14.92
C SER A 183 -8.67 -17.67 14.55
N ILE A 184 -8.01 -16.59 14.96
CA ILE A 184 -6.63 -16.25 14.55
C ILE A 184 -5.64 -16.57 15.68
N SER A 185 -4.56 -17.26 15.36
CA SER A 185 -3.49 -17.59 16.32
C SER A 185 -2.41 -16.52 16.40
N LEU A 186 -2.10 -15.91 15.26
CA LEU A 186 -1.01 -14.94 15.13
C LEU A 186 -1.37 -13.88 14.10
N MET A 187 -1.15 -12.62 14.46
CA MET A 187 -1.21 -11.49 13.54
C MET A 187 0.15 -10.83 13.44
N ILE A 188 0.56 -10.48 12.23
CA ILE A 188 1.82 -9.77 11.97
C ILE A 188 1.52 -8.63 11.01
N THR A 189 1.85 -7.41 11.41
CA THR A 189 1.65 -6.24 10.54
C THR A 189 2.65 -5.14 10.84
N SER A 190 2.88 -4.28 9.85
CA SER A 190 3.54 -3.00 10.01
C SER A 190 2.51 -1.92 9.66
N PRO A 191 1.76 -1.40 10.65
CA PRO A 191 0.75 -0.38 10.40
C PRO A 191 1.41 0.93 9.97
N PRO A 192 0.64 1.92 9.45
CA PRO A 192 1.18 3.24 9.18
C PRO A 192 1.87 3.83 10.41
N TYR A 193 2.96 4.59 10.21
CA TYR A 193 3.61 5.32 11.30
C TYR A 193 3.07 6.74 11.40
N PRO A 194 3.02 7.35 12.60
CA PRO A 194 2.52 8.71 12.74
C PRO A 194 3.48 9.72 12.07
N GLY A 195 2.95 10.51 11.13
CA GLY A 195 3.72 11.51 10.39
C GLY A 195 4.56 10.96 9.24
N ASP A 196 4.34 9.72 8.83
CA ASP A 196 5.03 9.07 7.74
C ASP A 196 4.26 9.24 6.40
N HIS A 197 4.38 8.29 5.51
CA HIS A 197 3.91 8.36 4.14
C HIS A 197 2.39 8.34 3.99
N GLU A 198 1.91 9.00 2.95
CA GLU A 198 0.56 8.81 2.43
C GLU A 198 0.60 7.68 1.39
N TYR A 199 0.11 6.51 1.78
CA TYR A 199 0.31 5.25 1.06
C TYR A 199 -0.33 5.20 -0.34
N THR A 200 -1.42 5.95 -0.60
CA THR A 200 -1.98 6.01 -1.96
C THR A 200 -1.04 6.69 -2.96
N LYS A 201 -0.08 7.51 -2.48
CA LYS A 201 0.93 8.12 -3.35
C LYS A 201 1.92 7.08 -3.87
N HIS A 202 2.24 6.05 -3.07
CA HIS A 202 3.18 4.98 -3.43
C HIS A 202 2.58 3.89 -4.32
N SER A 203 1.31 3.96 -4.63
CA SER A 203 0.61 3.09 -5.59
C SER A 203 -0.23 3.88 -6.58
N LYS A 204 0.15 5.15 -6.82
CA LYS A 204 -0.70 6.09 -7.56
C LYS A 204 -0.88 5.69 -9.02
N LEU A 205 0.20 5.32 -9.69
CA LEU A 205 0.14 4.89 -11.08
C LEU A 205 -0.67 3.61 -11.24
N GLU A 206 -0.44 2.66 -10.36
CA GLU A 206 -1.10 1.37 -10.36
C GLU A 206 -2.60 1.50 -10.06
N LEU A 207 -2.98 2.36 -9.10
CA LEU A 207 -4.39 2.65 -8.82
C LEU A 207 -5.10 3.27 -10.02
N ILE A 208 -4.43 4.19 -10.74
CA ILE A 208 -4.97 4.80 -11.95
C ILE A 208 -5.07 3.77 -13.08
N PHE A 209 -4.01 3.01 -13.32
CA PHE A 209 -3.95 2.03 -14.39
C PHE A 209 -5.00 0.93 -14.26
N GLN A 210 -5.23 0.46 -13.04
CA GLN A 210 -6.26 -0.54 -12.74
C GLN A 210 -7.69 0.05 -12.68
N GLY A 211 -7.85 1.37 -12.82
CA GLY A 211 -9.14 2.03 -12.76
C GLY A 211 -9.73 2.20 -11.37
N TYR A 212 -8.96 1.91 -10.30
CA TYR A 212 -9.44 2.06 -8.92
C TYR A 212 -9.53 3.52 -8.48
N ALA A 213 -8.72 4.41 -9.08
CA ALA A 213 -8.73 5.84 -8.80
C ALA A 213 -8.46 6.64 -10.08
N THR A 214 -9.48 7.24 -10.66
CA THR A 214 -9.40 7.99 -11.93
C THR A 214 -9.37 9.51 -11.72
N ASP A 215 -9.75 9.98 -10.52
CA ASP A 215 -9.84 11.39 -10.13
C ASP A 215 -9.52 11.58 -8.62
N LEU A 216 -9.56 12.83 -8.15
CA LEU A 216 -9.30 13.15 -6.74
C LEU A 216 -10.36 12.59 -5.79
N ALA A 217 -11.61 12.46 -6.22
CA ALA A 217 -12.70 11.96 -5.38
C ALA A 217 -12.52 10.46 -5.09
N SER A 218 -12.19 9.66 -6.11
CA SER A 218 -11.90 8.22 -5.96
C SER A 218 -10.67 7.97 -5.09
N PHE A 219 -9.59 8.76 -5.22
CA PHE A 219 -8.46 8.70 -4.29
C PHE A 219 -8.87 9.01 -2.84
N ARG A 220 -9.73 10.03 -2.65
CA ARG A 220 -10.23 10.38 -1.31
C ARG A 220 -11.03 9.23 -0.69
N THR A 221 -11.83 8.52 -1.49
CA THR A 221 -12.60 7.35 -1.03
C THR A 221 -11.68 6.25 -0.50
N ILE A 222 -10.58 5.93 -1.21
CA ILE A 222 -9.58 4.97 -0.76
C ILE A 222 -8.92 5.44 0.56
N LYS A 223 -8.49 6.71 0.62
CA LYS A 223 -7.83 7.29 1.80
C LYS A 223 -8.70 7.25 3.06
N LYS A 224 -10.02 7.44 2.93
CA LYS A 224 -10.94 7.43 4.07
C LYS A 224 -10.99 6.09 4.80
N ARG A 225 -10.70 4.98 4.10
CA ARG A 225 -10.60 3.64 4.70
C ARG A 225 -9.28 3.38 5.44
N MET A 226 -8.25 4.21 5.21
CA MET A 226 -6.94 4.03 5.83
C MET A 226 -6.86 4.64 7.21
N ILE A 227 -6.02 4.09 8.07
CA ILE A 227 -5.62 4.71 9.34
C ILE A 227 -4.94 6.05 9.06
N ARG A 228 -5.17 7.04 9.91
CA ARG A 228 -4.64 8.40 9.77
C ARG A 228 -3.15 8.45 10.12
N GLY A 229 -2.27 8.31 9.12
CA GLY A 229 -0.81 8.37 9.29
C GLY A 229 -0.18 9.67 8.74
N SER A 230 -0.93 10.51 8.01
CA SER A 230 -0.42 11.72 7.35
C SER A 230 -1.41 12.87 7.42
N THR A 231 -0.92 14.11 7.50
CA THR A 231 -1.76 15.33 7.48
C THR A 231 -2.60 15.47 6.22
N THR A 232 -2.20 14.83 5.11
CA THR A 232 -3.00 14.81 3.87
C THR A 232 -4.14 13.79 3.89
N ASN A 233 -4.28 13.05 5.00
CA ASN A 233 -5.32 12.03 5.22
C ASN A 233 -6.12 12.31 6.51
N ILE A 234 -6.36 13.58 6.85
CA ILE A 234 -7.17 14.01 7.99
C ILE A 234 -8.43 14.71 7.47
N TYR A 235 -9.57 14.33 8.02
CA TYR A 235 -10.88 14.84 7.62
C TYR A 235 -11.61 15.48 8.81
N LYS A 236 -12.60 16.34 8.52
CA LYS A 236 -13.39 17.00 9.58
C LYS A 236 -14.22 16.00 10.38
N GLU A 237 -14.70 15.00 9.68
CA GLU A 237 -15.55 13.92 10.19
C GLU A 237 -14.80 12.83 10.99
N ASP A 238 -13.47 12.88 11.07
CA ASP A 238 -12.69 11.93 11.87
C ASP A 238 -12.97 12.14 13.36
N HIS A 239 -13.18 11.03 14.07
CA HIS A 239 -13.64 11.01 15.47
C HIS A 239 -13.05 9.87 16.32
N GLU A 240 -12.05 9.15 15.78
CA GLU A 240 -11.38 8.05 16.51
C GLU A 240 -10.67 8.51 17.77
N ARG A 241 -10.36 9.80 17.90
CA ARG A 241 -9.85 10.43 19.14
C ARG A 241 -10.59 9.97 20.38
N ALA A 242 -11.93 9.82 20.32
CA ALA A 242 -12.77 9.43 21.44
C ALA A 242 -12.36 8.10 22.10
N LEU A 243 -11.62 7.22 21.39
CA LEU A 243 -11.15 5.93 21.90
C LEU A 243 -9.90 6.04 22.77
N VAL A 244 -9.21 7.19 22.77
CA VAL A 244 -7.92 7.37 23.44
C VAL A 244 -7.76 8.72 24.15
N GLU A 245 -8.77 9.57 24.14
CA GLU A 245 -8.66 10.94 24.71
C GLU A 245 -8.46 11.00 26.21
N ASP A 246 -8.73 9.93 26.93
CA ASP A 246 -8.51 9.77 28.36
C ASP A 246 -7.12 9.16 28.69
N ILE A 247 -6.30 8.80 27.69
CA ILE A 247 -4.93 8.34 27.88
C ILE A 247 -4.00 9.53 28.12
N ALA A 248 -3.48 9.61 29.36
CA ALA A 248 -2.69 10.76 29.81
C ALA A 248 -1.41 10.96 29.00
N GLU A 249 -0.73 9.88 28.59
CA GLU A 249 0.52 9.91 27.82
C GLU A 249 0.30 10.47 26.43
N ILE A 250 -0.80 10.13 25.75
CA ILE A 250 -1.16 10.70 24.43
C ILE A 250 -1.50 12.18 24.59
N ARG A 251 -2.24 12.53 25.65
CA ARG A 251 -2.57 13.93 25.94
C ARG A 251 -1.32 14.78 26.17
N GLN A 252 -0.37 14.30 26.97
CA GLN A 252 0.91 15.02 27.22
C GLN A 252 1.66 15.30 25.92
N ILE A 253 1.71 14.34 24.99
CA ILE A 253 2.36 14.53 23.68
C ILE A 253 1.61 15.60 22.86
N THR A 254 0.29 15.54 22.81
CA THR A 254 -0.50 16.52 22.04
C THR A 254 -0.42 17.92 22.64
N ASP A 255 -0.43 18.05 23.96
CA ASP A 255 -0.25 19.34 24.65
C ASP A 255 1.15 19.93 24.39
N LEU A 256 2.19 19.09 24.36
CA LEU A 256 3.54 19.50 24.01
C LEU A 256 3.67 19.96 22.55
N ILE A 257 3.01 19.26 21.61
CA ILE A 257 2.94 19.68 20.20
C ILE A 257 2.26 21.05 20.10
N ASP A 258 1.11 21.23 20.75
CA ASP A 258 0.36 22.48 20.75
C ASP A 258 1.17 23.65 21.37
N ALA A 259 1.89 23.39 22.46
CA ALA A 259 2.77 24.40 23.07
C ALA A 259 3.89 24.83 22.11
N ARG A 260 4.53 23.89 21.41
CA ARG A 260 5.57 24.20 20.42
C ARG A 260 5.02 24.90 19.18
N LEU A 261 3.84 24.52 18.71
CA LEU A 261 3.17 25.22 17.60
C LEU A 261 2.87 26.68 17.94
N LYS A 262 2.46 26.95 19.18
CA LYS A 262 2.22 28.30 19.67
C LYS A 262 3.53 29.11 19.79
N SER A 263 4.58 28.51 20.38
CA SER A 263 5.88 29.19 20.56
C SER A 263 6.55 29.54 19.22
N ASP A 264 6.40 28.66 18.22
CA ASP A 264 7.01 28.85 16.90
C ASP A 264 6.18 29.77 15.98
N GLY A 265 5.01 30.23 16.42
CA GLY A 265 4.12 31.06 15.61
C GLY A 265 3.62 30.32 14.36
N ALA A 266 3.34 29.02 14.47
CA ALA A 266 2.99 28.16 13.34
C ALA A 266 1.79 28.70 12.54
N THR A 267 2.02 29.02 11.26
CA THR A 267 1.01 29.59 10.36
C THR A 267 0.57 28.61 9.27
N SER A 268 1.36 27.57 8.99
CA SER A 268 1.07 26.63 7.91
C SER A 268 -0.18 25.78 8.20
N GLY A 269 -1.01 25.61 7.16
CA GLY A 269 -2.28 24.88 7.32
C GLY A 269 -2.11 23.42 7.70
N PHE A 270 -0.99 22.77 7.30
CA PHE A 270 -0.73 21.37 7.62
C PHE A 270 -0.20 21.18 9.05
N GLU A 271 0.58 22.13 9.59
CA GLU A 271 1.07 22.05 10.96
C GLU A 271 -0.07 22.14 11.99
N LYS A 272 -1.13 22.90 11.69
CA LYS A 272 -2.34 22.99 12.51
C LYS A 272 -3.07 21.66 12.65
N LEU A 273 -2.75 20.69 11.79
CA LEU A 273 -3.34 19.34 11.84
C LEU A 273 -2.52 18.34 12.67
N TYR A 274 -1.35 18.71 13.17
CA TYR A 274 -0.44 17.79 13.87
C TYR A 274 -1.10 17.13 15.09
N THR A 275 -1.66 17.95 15.97
CA THR A 275 -2.34 17.47 17.19
C THR A 275 -3.52 16.56 16.83
N LYS A 276 -4.36 16.99 15.86
CA LYS A 276 -5.46 16.18 15.39
C LYS A 276 -4.98 14.83 14.81
N LEU A 277 -3.89 14.85 14.02
CA LEU A 277 -3.33 13.64 13.45
C LEU A 277 -2.91 12.63 14.52
N ILE A 278 -2.25 13.06 15.58
CA ILE A 278 -1.83 12.18 16.68
C ILE A 278 -3.05 11.55 17.34
N TRP A 279 -4.09 12.32 17.66
CA TRP A 279 -5.31 11.80 18.24
C TRP A 279 -5.99 10.77 17.34
N GLU A 280 -6.18 11.09 16.07
CA GLU A 280 -6.86 10.19 15.11
C GLU A 280 -6.02 8.96 14.74
N TYR A 281 -4.69 9.08 14.76
CA TYR A 281 -3.80 7.94 14.57
C TYR A 281 -3.94 6.92 15.70
N PHE A 282 -3.75 7.34 16.95
CA PHE A 282 -3.85 6.43 18.09
C PHE A 282 -5.28 5.92 18.29
N GLY A 283 -6.28 6.73 18.02
CA GLY A 283 -7.68 6.29 18.01
C GLY A 283 -7.96 5.22 16.95
N GLY A 284 -7.49 5.43 15.72
CA GLY A 284 -7.59 4.44 14.64
C GLY A 284 -6.85 3.14 14.96
N MET A 285 -5.67 3.24 15.58
CA MET A 285 -4.94 2.07 16.06
C MET A 285 -5.65 1.37 17.22
N ALA A 286 -6.30 2.10 18.14
CA ALA A 286 -7.11 1.52 19.20
C ALA A 286 -8.30 0.72 18.62
N ALA A 287 -9.00 1.27 17.63
CA ALA A 287 -10.06 0.57 16.91
C ALA A 287 -9.53 -0.71 16.24
N THR A 288 -8.37 -0.62 15.58
CA THR A 288 -7.71 -1.78 14.95
C THR A 288 -7.33 -2.84 15.99
N LEU A 289 -6.68 -2.45 17.09
CA LEU A 289 -6.28 -3.38 18.17
C LEU A 289 -7.50 -4.03 18.82
N ARG A 290 -8.61 -3.32 18.98
CA ARG A 290 -9.86 -3.89 19.49
C ARG A 290 -10.41 -4.99 18.58
N GLU A 291 -10.41 -4.78 17.25
CA GLU A 291 -10.83 -5.80 16.30
C GLU A 291 -9.82 -6.97 16.25
N CYS A 292 -8.53 -6.69 16.33
CA CYS A 292 -7.50 -7.73 16.46
C CYS A 292 -7.70 -8.58 17.71
N TYR A 293 -8.02 -7.96 18.84
CA TYR A 293 -8.34 -8.68 20.10
C TYR A 293 -9.55 -9.59 19.93
N ARG A 294 -10.61 -9.12 19.27
CA ARG A 294 -11.81 -9.91 19.01
C ARG A 294 -11.49 -11.18 18.20
N VAL A 295 -10.73 -11.07 17.13
CA VAL A 295 -10.46 -12.20 16.22
C VAL A 295 -9.35 -13.12 16.70
N LEU A 296 -8.44 -12.66 17.57
CA LEU A 296 -7.44 -13.51 18.20
C LEU A 296 -8.11 -14.52 19.15
N ARG A 297 -7.67 -15.78 19.11
CA ARG A 297 -8.03 -16.78 20.10
C ARG A 297 -7.33 -16.50 21.44
N PRO A 298 -7.81 -17.00 22.58
CA PRO A 298 -7.06 -16.96 23.84
C PRO A 298 -5.64 -17.50 23.68
N GLY A 299 -4.63 -16.76 24.18
CA GLY A 299 -3.20 -17.03 23.97
C GLY A 299 -2.69 -16.71 22.58
N GLY A 300 -3.52 -16.16 21.68
CA GLY A 300 -3.11 -15.66 20.38
C GLY A 300 -2.36 -14.35 20.51
N LYS A 301 -1.43 -14.09 19.57
CA LYS A 301 -0.53 -12.93 19.63
C LYS A 301 -0.66 -12.02 18.43
N ILE A 302 -0.42 -10.72 18.65
CA ILE A 302 -0.19 -9.75 17.59
C ILE A 302 1.22 -9.20 17.70
N SER A 303 1.90 -9.09 16.56
CA SER A 303 3.21 -8.48 16.41
C SER A 303 3.12 -7.27 15.48
N LEU A 304 3.44 -6.09 16.01
CA LEU A 304 3.39 -4.81 15.29
C LEU A 304 4.81 -4.27 15.14
N LEU A 305 5.28 -4.08 13.89
CA LEU A 305 6.51 -3.34 13.63
C LEU A 305 6.16 -1.86 13.47
N VAL A 306 6.67 -1.02 14.37
CA VAL A 306 6.43 0.43 14.37
C VAL A 306 7.70 1.22 14.67
N SER A 307 7.80 2.43 14.13
CA SER A 307 8.91 3.33 14.37
C SER A 307 8.51 4.48 15.29
N ASP A 308 9.44 4.93 16.11
CA ASP A 308 9.33 6.23 16.78
C ASP A 308 9.26 7.35 15.74
N SER A 309 8.70 8.49 16.13
CA SER A 309 8.58 9.68 15.27
C SER A 309 9.03 10.94 16.00
N HIS A 310 9.62 11.87 15.24
CA HIS A 310 9.89 13.24 15.65
C HIS A 310 9.32 14.26 14.63
N ALA A 311 8.37 13.82 13.79
CA ALA A 311 7.85 14.61 12.68
C ALA A 311 7.05 15.86 13.12
N PHE A 312 6.65 15.94 14.40
CA PHE A 312 5.74 16.95 14.92
C PHE A 312 6.49 17.93 15.83
N LYS A 313 7.12 18.94 15.23
CA LYS A 313 7.92 19.95 15.98
C LYS A 313 8.98 19.32 16.89
N MET A 314 9.63 18.25 16.44
CA MET A 314 10.66 17.53 17.20
C MET A 314 10.17 16.95 18.54
N VAL A 315 8.86 16.77 18.72
CA VAL A 315 8.33 16.01 19.85
C VAL A 315 8.58 14.52 19.61
N HIS A 316 9.24 13.87 20.57
CA HIS A 316 9.51 12.44 20.49
C HIS A 316 8.24 11.63 20.78
N ILE A 317 7.79 10.87 19.80
CA ILE A 317 6.64 9.98 19.91
C ILE A 317 7.15 8.55 19.94
N GLN A 318 7.10 7.94 21.13
CA GLN A 318 7.47 6.55 21.35
C GLN A 318 6.28 5.64 20.95
N THR A 319 6.12 5.43 19.65
CA THR A 319 4.91 4.81 19.08
C THR A 319 4.62 3.44 19.68
N ALA A 320 5.63 2.58 19.84
CA ALA A 320 5.44 1.24 20.38
C ALA A 320 4.95 1.28 21.85
N GLU A 321 5.51 2.16 22.69
CA GLU A 321 5.11 2.30 24.09
C GLU A 321 3.68 2.83 24.23
N LEU A 322 3.30 3.81 23.42
CA LEU A 322 1.93 4.33 23.42
C LEU A 322 0.92 3.28 22.97
N LEU A 323 1.26 2.49 21.94
CA LEU A 323 0.41 1.37 21.49
C LEU A 323 0.37 0.23 22.50
N ARG A 324 1.44 0.00 23.28
CA ARG A 324 1.42 -0.93 24.41
C ARG A 324 0.37 -0.51 25.45
N ILE A 325 0.38 0.76 25.87
CA ILE A 325 -0.61 1.31 26.79
C ILE A 325 -2.04 1.14 26.26
N VAL A 326 -2.24 1.45 24.97
CA VAL A 326 -3.55 1.25 24.31
C VAL A 326 -3.95 -0.22 24.34
N GLY A 327 -3.03 -1.14 24.04
CA GLY A 327 -3.28 -2.59 24.05
C GLY A 327 -3.65 -3.11 25.45
N GLU A 328 -2.89 -2.74 26.47
CA GLU A 328 -3.17 -3.13 27.87
C GLU A 328 -4.56 -2.66 28.31
N ARG A 329 -4.99 -1.46 27.95
CA ARG A 329 -6.36 -0.96 28.22
C ARG A 329 -7.46 -1.75 27.51
N LEU A 330 -7.14 -2.36 26.35
CA LEU A 330 -8.06 -3.21 25.60
C LEU A 330 -8.11 -4.66 26.12
N GLY A 331 -7.29 -4.98 27.13
CA GLY A 331 -7.26 -6.28 27.76
C GLY A 331 -6.13 -7.21 27.28
N TYR A 332 -5.24 -6.75 26.44
CA TYR A 332 -4.03 -7.50 26.10
C TYR A 332 -3.12 -7.65 27.33
N VAL A 333 -2.46 -8.79 27.40
CA VAL A 333 -1.52 -9.14 28.47
C VAL A 333 -0.12 -9.43 27.86
N ASN A 334 0.87 -9.67 28.71
CA ASN A 334 2.24 -10.03 28.28
C ASN A 334 2.80 -9.12 27.18
N ALA A 335 2.57 -7.80 27.35
CA ALA A 335 3.02 -6.80 26.39
C ALA A 335 4.54 -6.64 26.44
N GLU A 336 5.20 -6.79 25.29
CA GLU A 336 6.66 -6.67 25.15
C GLU A 336 7.01 -5.71 24.02
N VAL A 337 7.97 -4.80 24.25
CA VAL A 337 8.54 -3.92 23.23
C VAL A 337 9.99 -4.31 22.99
N VAL A 338 10.27 -4.85 21.81
CA VAL A 338 11.60 -5.32 21.41
C VAL A 338 12.19 -4.36 20.40
N LEU A 339 13.40 -3.87 20.65
CA LEU A 339 14.13 -3.08 19.66
C LEU A 339 14.50 -3.96 18.46
N TRP A 340 13.96 -3.65 17.28
CA TRP A 340 14.29 -4.32 16.02
C TRP A 340 15.58 -3.76 15.42
N GLN A 341 15.61 -2.43 15.20
CA GLN A 341 16.78 -1.75 14.67
C GLN A 341 16.77 -0.25 14.98
N MET A 342 17.94 0.38 14.81
CA MET A 342 18.06 1.84 14.78
C MET A 342 18.03 2.32 13.33
N LYS A 343 17.23 3.34 13.04
CA LYS A 343 17.05 3.90 11.69
C LYS A 343 17.45 5.38 11.71
N ASN A 344 18.18 5.82 10.72
CA ASN A 344 18.46 7.25 10.56
C ASN A 344 17.23 7.99 10.03
N SER A 345 16.87 9.09 10.66
CA SER A 345 15.84 9.99 10.14
C SER A 345 16.27 10.57 8.80
N THR A 346 15.33 10.69 7.85
CA THR A 346 15.62 11.21 6.50
C THR A 346 15.93 12.69 6.49
N SER A 347 15.40 13.48 7.45
CA SER A 347 15.45 14.94 7.42
C SER A 347 16.46 15.56 8.40
N HIS A 348 16.79 14.92 9.51
CA HIS A 348 17.51 15.56 10.61
C HIS A 348 18.71 14.77 11.15
N LYS A 349 19.09 13.66 10.54
CA LYS A 349 20.27 12.81 10.90
C LYS A 349 20.30 12.26 12.35
N TYR A 350 19.18 12.23 13.07
CA TYR A 350 19.11 11.53 14.35
C TYR A 350 18.57 10.11 14.17
N GLN A 351 18.85 9.29 15.17
CA GLN A 351 18.43 7.89 15.16
C GLN A 351 17.01 7.76 15.73
N LEU A 352 16.19 6.97 15.04
CA LEU A 352 14.85 6.53 15.45
C LEU A 352 14.90 5.05 15.79
N ARG A 353 14.19 4.67 16.84
CA ARG A 353 14.00 3.26 17.18
C ARG A 353 12.89 2.69 16.32
N GLU A 354 13.16 1.57 15.67
CA GLU A 354 12.15 0.73 15.05
C GLU A 354 11.94 -0.48 15.96
N ASN A 355 10.73 -0.63 16.51
CA ASN A 355 10.42 -1.60 17.55
C ASN A 355 9.37 -2.60 17.06
N ILE A 356 9.46 -3.82 17.57
CA ILE A 356 8.40 -4.81 17.50
C ILE A 356 7.64 -4.78 18.82
N LEU A 357 6.36 -4.41 18.77
CA LEU A 357 5.44 -4.55 19.88
C LEU A 357 4.71 -5.89 19.76
N ILE A 358 4.82 -6.71 20.80
CA ILE A 358 4.11 -7.99 20.92
C ILE A 358 3.05 -7.85 22.01
N LEU A 359 1.81 -8.24 21.69
CA LEU A 359 0.70 -8.25 22.61
C LEU A 359 0.02 -9.63 22.55
N GLU A 360 -0.44 -10.15 23.68
CA GLU A 360 -1.12 -11.45 23.80
C GLU A 360 -2.55 -11.25 24.30
N LYS A 361 -3.52 -12.00 23.71
CA LYS A 361 -4.92 -12.05 24.20
C LYS A 361 -5.08 -12.98 25.36
#